data_ce0c79bc03292c659929d1e7e2c83eb7
#
_entry.id   ce0c79bc03292c659929d1e7e2c83eb7
#
_cell.length_a   1.000
_cell.length_b   1.000
_cell.length_c   1.000
_cell.angle_alpha   90.00
_cell.angle_beta   90.00
_cell.angle_gamma   90.00
#
_symmetry.space_group_name_H-M   'P 1'
#
loop_
_entity.id
_entity.type
_entity.pdbx_description
1 polymer ?
#
loop_
_entity_poly.entity_id
_entity_poly.type
_entity_poly.pdbx_seq_one_letter_code
_entity_poly.pdbx_strand_id
1 'polypeptide(L)'
;PDFASNGEGGMCECTLYFAGRLLYDGERKNKNRNGDEHRVYKQLCKISGEENVVRDEPMKKHTTFRIGGPADYFVTVQSKDEIREILLLCKREQIPYYILGNGSNLLVGDKGYRGVVIQICKRMNEIRTEENKIYAQAGALLSKIAAQALSNSLTGFEFASGIPGTLGGAVMMNAGAYGGEMKHVLESADVLTPEGEFLTLSLEELELGYRTSVVATKGYTVLGATIALEKGNPEEIKAYMDDLKERRITKQPLEYASAGSTFKRPEGYFAGKLIQDSGLKGYSVGDAQISEKHSGFVINRGNAS
;
A
#
# COMPACT_ATOMS: atom_id res chain seq x y z
N PRO A 1 31.70 13.38 13.00
CA PRO A 1 31.55 13.87 14.35
C PRO A 1 30.42 13.11 15.05
N ASP A 2 30.78 12.56 16.15
CA ASP A 2 30.01 11.70 17.03
C ASP A 2 28.70 12.33 17.51
N PHE A 3 27.61 11.58 17.39
CA PHE A 3 26.41 11.76 18.22
C PHE A 3 26.24 10.50 19.07
N ALA A 4 26.94 10.45 20.17
CA ALA A 4 26.69 9.50 21.25
C ALA A 4 26.47 10.27 22.56
N SER A 5 25.43 9.83 23.26
CA SER A 5 25.11 10.00 24.66
C SER A 5 24.62 11.36 25.18
N ASN A 6 23.33 11.44 25.54
CA ASN A 6 22.96 11.61 26.95
C ASN A 6 21.53 11.06 27.15
N GLY A 7 21.43 10.15 28.12
CA GLY A 7 20.17 9.50 28.44
C GLY A 7 19.22 10.41 29.20
N GLU A 8 17.96 10.24 28.87
CA GLU A 8 16.82 10.21 29.79
C GLU A 8 15.60 9.88 28.89
N GLY A 9 14.75 8.96 29.37
CA GLY A 9 13.71 8.30 28.60
C GLY A 9 12.64 9.24 28.03
N GLY A 10 12.88 9.67 26.82
CA GLY A 10 11.88 10.21 25.90
C GLY A 10 11.96 9.35 24.65
N MET A 11 10.85 8.66 24.27
CA MET A 11 10.71 8.10 22.95
C MET A 11 10.91 9.23 21.95
N CYS A 12 12.10 9.30 21.35
CA CYS A 12 12.35 10.14 20.21
C CYS A 12 11.46 9.59 19.09
N GLU A 13 10.27 10.19 18.88
CA GLU A 13 9.51 10.04 17.65
C GLU A 13 10.33 10.61 16.49
N CYS A 14 11.38 9.89 16.08
CA CYS A 14 11.87 10.01 14.73
C CYS A 14 10.78 9.45 13.82
N THR A 15 9.73 10.23 13.62
CA THR A 15 8.78 10.04 12.54
C THR A 15 9.54 10.29 11.25
N LEU A 16 10.30 9.29 10.79
CA LEU A 16 10.77 9.24 9.41
C LEU A 16 9.51 9.32 8.56
N TYR A 17 9.30 10.46 7.92
CA TYR A 17 8.22 10.66 6.96
C TYR A 17 8.48 9.82 5.71
N PHE A 18 8.40 8.50 5.89
CA PHE A 18 8.41 7.56 4.80
C PHE A 18 7.07 7.72 4.07
N ALA A 19 7.09 7.97 2.76
CA ALA A 19 5.85 8.01 1.97
C ALA A 19 5.16 6.65 1.95
N GLY A 20 5.91 5.57 2.24
CA GLY A 20 5.46 4.22 2.50
C GLY A 20 5.32 3.92 4.00
N ARG A 21 4.71 2.77 4.35
CA ARG A 21 4.69 2.27 5.72
C ARG A 21 5.91 1.39 5.99
N LEU A 22 6.59 1.66 7.10
CA LEU A 22 7.60 0.76 7.67
C LEU A 22 6.86 -0.23 8.58
N LEU A 23 6.89 -1.51 8.24
CA LEU A 23 6.48 -2.58 9.14
C LEU A 23 7.70 -3.07 9.91
N TYR A 24 7.76 -2.67 11.15
CA TYR A 24 8.69 -3.19 12.13
C TYR A 24 7.88 -3.60 13.34
N ASP A 25 7.91 -4.88 13.69
CA ASP A 25 7.46 -5.32 14.99
C ASP A 25 8.59 -6.08 15.68
N GLY A 26 8.86 -5.56 16.87
CA GLY A 26 10.00 -5.94 17.67
C GLY A 26 9.95 -7.39 18.17
N GLU A 27 10.75 -7.65 19.17
CA GLU A 27 11.05 -8.94 19.74
C GLU A 27 9.83 -9.86 20.02
N ARG A 28 9.97 -11.12 19.65
CA ARG A 28 9.05 -12.17 20.07
C ARG A 28 8.99 -12.23 21.59
N LYS A 29 7.94 -11.75 22.22
CA LYS A 29 7.71 -11.97 23.65
C LYS A 29 7.48 -13.47 23.88
N ASN A 30 8.34 -14.09 24.68
CA ASN A 30 8.26 -15.49 25.08
C ASN A 30 7.01 -15.75 25.94
N LYS A 31 5.93 -16.24 25.32
CA LYS A 31 4.82 -16.91 26.00
C LYS A 31 4.62 -18.29 25.36
N ASN A 32 4.15 -19.28 26.13
CA ASN A 32 3.97 -20.70 25.76
C ASN A 32 3.46 -20.93 24.32
N ARG A 33 4.40 -21.04 23.36
CA ARG A 33 4.16 -20.70 21.95
C ARG A 33 3.55 -21.81 21.10
N ASN A 34 3.94 -23.06 21.29
CA ASN A 34 3.59 -24.12 20.33
C ASN A 34 2.07 -24.44 20.30
N GLY A 35 1.39 -24.31 21.42
CA GLY A 35 -0.06 -24.56 21.48
C GLY A 35 -0.90 -23.43 20.89
N ASP A 36 -0.56 -22.19 21.21
CA ASP A 36 -1.32 -21.02 20.78
C ASP A 36 -1.10 -20.72 19.29
N GLU A 37 0.13 -20.82 18.80
CA GLU A 37 0.45 -20.67 17.38
C GLU A 37 -0.28 -21.70 16.50
N HIS A 38 -0.35 -22.95 16.96
CA HIS A 38 -1.05 -24.01 16.24
C HIS A 38 -2.56 -23.76 16.21
N ARG A 39 -3.12 -23.26 17.31
CA ARG A 39 -4.55 -22.92 17.44
C ARG A 39 -4.93 -21.79 16.47
N VAL A 40 -4.12 -20.71 16.43
CA VAL A 40 -4.35 -19.56 15.53
C VAL A 40 -4.25 -19.98 14.08
N TYR A 41 -3.21 -20.74 13.70
CA TYR A 41 -3.06 -21.27 12.35
C TYR A 41 -4.30 -22.06 11.92
N LYS A 42 -4.78 -23.00 12.77
CA LYS A 42 -5.99 -23.79 12.46
C LYS A 42 -7.23 -22.92 12.26
N GLN A 43 -7.37 -21.86 13.05
CA GLN A 43 -8.51 -20.95 12.92
C GLN A 43 -8.43 -20.15 11.61
N LEU A 44 -7.25 -19.64 11.23
CA LEU A 44 -7.03 -18.98 9.95
C LEU A 44 -7.34 -19.93 8.77
N CYS A 45 -6.86 -21.19 8.84
CA CYS A 45 -7.17 -22.20 7.83
C CYS A 45 -8.67 -22.52 7.74
N LYS A 46 -9.39 -22.52 8.89
CA LYS A 46 -10.84 -22.73 8.89
C LYS A 46 -11.59 -21.59 8.22
N ILE A 47 -11.10 -20.34 8.34
CA ILE A 47 -11.72 -19.15 7.75
C ILE A 47 -11.41 -19.10 6.24
N SER A 48 -10.16 -19.25 5.85
CA SER A 48 -9.71 -18.91 4.48
C SER A 48 -9.34 -20.12 3.61
N GLY A 49 -9.32 -21.34 4.17
CA GLY A 49 -8.75 -22.52 3.53
C GLY A 49 -7.26 -22.65 3.79
N GLU A 50 -6.78 -23.89 3.94
CA GLU A 50 -5.37 -24.18 4.27
C GLU A 50 -4.41 -23.70 3.17
N GLU A 51 -4.83 -23.79 1.91
CA GLU A 51 -4.06 -23.36 0.74
C GLU A 51 -3.84 -21.85 0.66
N ASN A 52 -4.60 -21.07 1.44
CA ASN A 52 -4.53 -19.60 1.47
C ASN A 52 -3.79 -19.05 2.71
N VAL A 53 -3.30 -19.93 3.58
CA VAL A 53 -2.60 -19.56 4.82
C VAL A 53 -1.18 -20.10 4.80
N VAL A 54 -0.19 -19.20 4.74
CA VAL A 54 1.22 -19.57 4.75
C VAL A 54 1.87 -19.09 6.04
N ARG A 55 2.70 -19.93 6.67
CA ARG A 55 3.50 -19.58 7.84
C ARG A 55 4.90 -19.15 7.41
N ASP A 56 5.48 -18.24 8.19
CA ASP A 56 6.85 -17.74 7.99
C ASP A 56 7.12 -17.27 6.55
N GLU A 57 6.12 -16.65 5.92
CA GLU A 57 6.20 -16.23 4.50
C GLU A 57 7.10 -15.02 4.32
N PRO A 58 8.18 -15.12 3.52
CA PRO A 58 9.10 -14.01 3.28
C PRO A 58 8.41 -12.84 2.57
N MET A 59 8.28 -11.71 3.25
CA MET A 59 7.58 -10.53 2.74
C MET A 59 8.24 -9.90 1.51
N LYS A 60 9.54 -10.16 1.27
CA LYS A 60 10.23 -9.76 0.03
C LYS A 60 9.58 -10.28 -1.25
N LYS A 61 8.79 -11.37 -1.18
CA LYS A 61 8.01 -11.90 -2.31
C LYS A 61 6.74 -11.10 -2.59
N HIS A 62 6.30 -10.30 -1.62
CA HIS A 62 5.03 -9.58 -1.62
C HIS A 62 5.18 -8.05 -1.60
N THR A 63 6.40 -7.56 -1.77
CA THR A 63 6.71 -6.13 -1.89
C THR A 63 7.39 -5.84 -3.23
N THR A 64 7.07 -4.71 -3.85
CA THR A 64 7.77 -4.27 -5.07
C THR A 64 9.20 -3.84 -4.79
N PHE A 65 9.53 -3.56 -3.53
CA PHE A 65 10.90 -3.26 -3.10
C PHE A 65 11.78 -4.53 -3.01
N ARG A 66 11.15 -5.71 -2.95
CA ARG A 66 11.81 -7.02 -2.79
C ARG A 66 12.69 -7.11 -1.55
N ILE A 67 12.30 -6.41 -0.49
CA ILE A 67 12.90 -6.44 0.85
C ILE A 67 11.83 -6.89 1.83
N GLY A 68 12.22 -7.64 2.85
CA GLY A 68 11.38 -8.02 3.99
C GLY A 68 11.57 -9.44 4.47
N GLY A 69 11.73 -9.58 5.78
CA GLY A 69 11.76 -10.84 6.49
C GLY A 69 10.39 -11.51 6.57
N PRO A 70 10.26 -12.64 7.30
CA PRO A 70 9.05 -13.45 7.30
C PRO A 70 7.91 -12.83 8.11
N ALA A 71 6.68 -12.95 7.62
CA ALA A 71 5.45 -12.78 8.41
C ALA A 71 5.11 -14.07 9.14
N ASP A 72 4.66 -14.03 10.41
CA ASP A 72 4.26 -15.23 11.14
C ASP A 72 3.14 -15.98 10.41
N TYR A 73 2.16 -15.21 9.90
CA TYR A 73 1.07 -15.73 9.07
C TYR A 73 0.81 -14.78 7.90
N PHE A 74 0.71 -15.35 6.73
CA PHE A 74 0.32 -14.66 5.51
C PHE A 74 -0.97 -15.28 4.97
N VAL A 75 -2.03 -14.48 4.84
CA VAL A 75 -3.35 -14.97 4.44
C VAL A 75 -3.81 -14.24 3.19
N THR A 76 -4.17 -14.99 2.14
CA THR A 76 -4.80 -14.46 0.93
C THR A 76 -6.30 -14.63 1.03
N VAL A 77 -7.05 -13.52 1.06
CA VAL A 77 -8.51 -13.52 1.26
C VAL A 77 -9.28 -13.46 -0.05
N GLN A 78 -10.53 -13.98 -0.03
CA GLN A 78 -11.40 -14.06 -1.19
C GLN A 78 -12.70 -13.27 -1.03
N SER A 79 -13.06 -12.90 0.21
CA SER A 79 -14.31 -12.21 0.50
C SER A 79 -14.17 -11.21 1.66
N LYS A 80 -15.11 -10.28 1.73
CA LYS A 80 -15.22 -9.32 2.84
C LYS A 80 -15.51 -10.00 4.18
N ASP A 81 -16.25 -11.11 4.15
CA ASP A 81 -16.59 -11.85 5.36
C ASP A 81 -15.37 -12.57 5.94
N GLU A 82 -14.50 -13.15 5.08
CA GLU A 82 -13.21 -13.69 5.55
C GLU A 82 -12.34 -12.61 6.22
N ILE A 83 -12.25 -11.41 5.62
CA ILE A 83 -11.50 -10.29 6.22
C ILE A 83 -12.06 -10.00 7.61
N ARG A 84 -13.40 -9.86 7.73
CA ARG A 84 -14.08 -9.58 8.99
C ARG A 84 -13.77 -10.66 10.05
N GLU A 85 -13.89 -11.94 9.69
CA GLU A 85 -13.64 -13.04 10.62
C GLU A 85 -12.17 -13.05 11.08
N ILE A 86 -11.21 -12.78 10.18
CA ILE A 86 -9.78 -12.70 10.53
C ILE A 86 -9.51 -11.50 11.45
N LEU A 87 -10.09 -10.33 11.17
CA LEU A 87 -9.93 -9.15 12.03
C LEU A 87 -10.47 -9.41 13.43
N LEU A 88 -11.66 -10.01 13.55
CA LEU A 88 -12.26 -10.37 14.83
C LEU A 88 -11.43 -11.45 15.56
N LEU A 89 -10.87 -12.41 14.84
CA LEU A 89 -9.93 -13.39 15.39
C LEU A 89 -8.68 -12.68 15.94
N CYS A 90 -8.05 -11.82 15.17
CA CYS A 90 -6.86 -11.07 15.58
C CYS A 90 -7.13 -10.20 16.82
N LYS A 91 -8.29 -9.53 16.86
CA LYS A 91 -8.72 -8.73 18.01
C LYS A 91 -8.91 -9.59 19.27
N ARG A 92 -9.60 -10.73 19.16
CA ARG A 92 -9.85 -11.65 20.26
C ARG A 92 -8.55 -12.26 20.83
N GLU A 93 -7.65 -12.66 19.95
CA GLU A 93 -6.37 -13.28 20.31
C GLU A 93 -5.25 -12.27 20.58
N GLN A 94 -5.54 -10.96 20.47
CA GLN A 94 -4.58 -9.87 20.62
C GLN A 94 -3.35 -10.01 19.71
N ILE A 95 -3.58 -10.43 18.46
CA ILE A 95 -2.54 -10.62 17.45
C ILE A 95 -2.53 -9.38 16.53
N PRO A 96 -1.38 -8.74 16.32
CA PRO A 96 -1.27 -7.67 15.33
C PRO A 96 -1.63 -8.17 13.94
N TYR A 97 -2.25 -7.30 13.14
CA TYR A 97 -2.50 -7.61 11.73
C TYR A 97 -2.14 -6.43 10.83
N TYR A 98 -1.87 -6.74 9.58
CA TYR A 98 -1.58 -5.75 8.55
C TYR A 98 -2.34 -6.07 7.27
N ILE A 99 -3.04 -5.06 6.71
CA ILE A 99 -3.73 -5.20 5.42
C ILE A 99 -2.76 -4.84 4.30
N LEU A 100 -2.56 -5.77 3.38
CA LEU A 100 -1.64 -5.65 2.26
C LEU A 100 -2.41 -5.69 0.93
N GLY A 101 -2.16 -4.70 0.06
CA GLY A 101 -2.55 -4.75 -1.35
C GLY A 101 -1.42 -5.36 -2.20
N ASN A 102 -0.93 -4.59 -3.18
CA ASN A 102 0.16 -5.00 -4.07
C ASN A 102 1.57 -4.81 -3.48
N GLY A 103 1.72 -4.33 -2.24
CA GLY A 103 3.01 -4.12 -1.59
C GLY A 103 3.91 -3.07 -2.26
N SER A 104 3.33 -2.15 -3.03
CA SER A 104 4.08 -1.16 -3.82
C SER A 104 4.51 0.09 -3.05
N ASN A 105 4.11 0.19 -1.79
CA ASN A 105 4.40 1.32 -0.91
C ASN A 105 4.73 0.83 0.51
N LEU A 106 5.53 -0.23 0.59
CA LEU A 106 5.83 -0.93 1.83
C LEU A 106 7.30 -1.32 1.90
N LEU A 107 7.93 -1.04 3.04
CA LEU A 107 9.19 -1.62 3.47
C LEU A 107 8.93 -2.49 4.70
N VAL A 108 9.37 -3.73 4.66
CA VAL A 108 9.31 -4.67 5.79
C VAL A 108 10.74 -4.92 6.26
N GLY A 109 10.98 -4.78 7.56
CA GLY A 109 12.30 -5.06 8.14
C GLY A 109 12.71 -6.53 8.05
N ASP A 110 14.01 -6.81 8.21
CA ASP A 110 14.56 -8.17 8.05
C ASP A 110 14.05 -9.16 9.11
N LYS A 111 13.67 -8.68 10.29
CA LYS A 111 13.02 -9.50 11.32
C LYS A 111 11.58 -9.92 10.94
N GLY A 112 11.02 -9.31 9.88
CA GLY A 112 9.68 -9.59 9.38
C GLY A 112 8.57 -8.98 10.22
N TYR A 113 7.39 -9.57 10.16
CA TYR A 113 6.19 -9.10 10.85
C TYR A 113 5.64 -10.15 11.82
N ARG A 114 5.51 -9.76 13.08
CA ARG A 114 4.98 -10.64 14.15
C ARG A 114 3.47 -10.51 14.24
N GLY A 115 2.74 -11.29 13.42
CA GLY A 115 1.29 -11.24 13.33
C GLY A 115 0.76 -11.79 12.02
N VAL A 116 -0.44 -11.33 11.64
CA VAL A 116 -1.15 -11.78 10.43
C VAL A 116 -1.07 -10.70 9.34
N VAL A 117 -0.46 -11.02 8.22
CA VAL A 117 -0.55 -10.19 7.00
C VAL A 117 -1.72 -10.69 6.17
N ILE A 118 -2.71 -9.83 5.92
CA ILE A 118 -3.93 -10.12 5.17
C ILE A 118 -3.81 -9.48 3.79
N GLN A 119 -3.64 -10.29 2.75
CA GLN A 119 -3.50 -9.78 1.39
C GLN A 119 -4.85 -9.68 0.70
N ILE A 120 -5.23 -8.45 0.31
CA ILE A 120 -6.39 -8.14 -0.52
C ILE A 120 -5.86 -7.77 -1.91
N CYS A 121 -5.84 -8.71 -2.85
CA CYS A 121 -5.32 -8.47 -4.20
C CYS A 121 -6.05 -9.33 -5.23
N LYS A 122 -5.51 -10.49 -5.60
CA LYS A 122 -5.90 -11.26 -6.79
C LYS A 122 -7.34 -11.80 -6.82
N ARG A 123 -8.01 -11.94 -5.69
CA ARG A 123 -9.34 -12.58 -5.59
C ARG A 123 -10.47 -11.63 -5.20
N MET A 124 -10.14 -10.41 -4.80
CA MET A 124 -11.08 -9.33 -4.53
C MET A 124 -10.76 -8.15 -5.46
N ASN A 125 -10.88 -8.39 -6.77
CA ASN A 125 -10.43 -7.45 -7.81
C ASN A 125 -11.47 -7.23 -8.91
N GLU A 126 -12.72 -7.50 -8.63
CA GLU A 126 -13.81 -7.28 -9.57
C GLU A 126 -13.95 -5.78 -9.87
N ILE A 127 -14.25 -5.46 -11.14
CA ILE A 127 -14.47 -4.11 -11.63
C ILE A 127 -15.76 -4.13 -12.46
N ARG A 128 -16.71 -3.27 -12.13
CA ARG A 128 -17.98 -3.09 -12.85
C ARG A 128 -18.11 -1.65 -13.27
N THR A 129 -18.69 -1.43 -14.44
CA THR A 129 -18.98 -0.08 -14.95
C THR A 129 -20.48 0.03 -15.18
N GLU A 130 -21.06 1.11 -14.68
CA GLU A 130 -22.45 1.48 -14.89
C GLU A 130 -22.49 2.97 -15.24
N GLU A 131 -22.96 3.28 -16.45
CA GLU A 131 -22.97 4.64 -17.00
C GLU A 131 -21.58 5.34 -16.93
N ASN A 132 -21.42 6.29 -16.04
CA ASN A 132 -20.18 7.04 -15.81
C ASN A 132 -19.51 6.69 -14.48
N LYS A 133 -19.95 5.62 -13.82
CA LYS A 133 -19.39 5.15 -12.55
C LYS A 133 -18.69 3.82 -12.73
N ILE A 134 -17.59 3.67 -12.00
CA ILE A 134 -16.85 2.41 -11.89
C ILE A 134 -16.87 1.99 -10.42
N TYR A 135 -17.50 0.87 -10.13
CA TYR A 135 -17.32 0.17 -8.85
C TYR A 135 -16.15 -0.81 -8.99
N ALA A 136 -15.22 -0.79 -8.03
CA ALA A 136 -14.13 -1.75 -8.00
C ALA A 136 -13.85 -2.23 -6.58
N GLN A 137 -13.52 -3.52 -6.45
CA GLN A 137 -13.09 -4.09 -5.18
C GLN A 137 -11.68 -3.64 -4.82
N ALA A 138 -11.36 -3.64 -3.53
CA ALA A 138 -10.11 -3.10 -2.98
C ALA A 138 -8.83 -3.70 -3.56
N GLY A 139 -8.86 -4.95 -4.00
CA GLY A 139 -7.73 -5.64 -4.64
C GLY A 139 -7.56 -5.33 -6.14
N ALA A 140 -8.47 -4.59 -6.76
CA ALA A 140 -8.35 -4.20 -8.16
C ALA A 140 -7.13 -3.31 -8.38
N LEU A 141 -6.31 -3.63 -9.38
CA LEU A 141 -5.15 -2.81 -9.75
C LEU A 141 -5.63 -1.50 -10.40
N LEU A 142 -5.01 -0.39 -10.03
CA LEU A 142 -5.36 0.93 -10.59
C LEU A 142 -5.21 0.96 -12.11
N SER A 143 -4.20 0.27 -12.66
CA SER A 143 -4.02 0.13 -14.11
C SER A 143 -5.17 -0.61 -14.80
N LYS A 144 -5.81 -1.58 -14.12
CA LYS A 144 -6.98 -2.29 -14.64
C LYS A 144 -8.24 -1.40 -14.62
N ILE A 145 -8.39 -0.63 -13.54
CA ILE A 145 -9.49 0.36 -13.45
C ILE A 145 -9.32 1.42 -14.53
N ALA A 146 -8.10 1.93 -14.76
CA ALA A 146 -7.84 2.90 -15.83
C ALA A 146 -8.11 2.33 -17.24
N ALA A 147 -7.75 1.06 -17.48
CA ALA A 147 -8.07 0.38 -18.73
C ALA A 147 -9.59 0.21 -18.91
N GLN A 148 -10.32 -0.10 -17.83
CA GLN A 148 -11.77 -0.20 -17.83
C GLN A 148 -12.42 1.18 -18.11
N ALA A 149 -11.89 2.27 -17.53
CA ALA A 149 -12.34 3.63 -17.80
C ALA A 149 -12.17 3.98 -19.27
N LEU A 150 -10.99 3.74 -19.85
CA LEU A 150 -10.72 3.96 -21.27
C LEU A 150 -11.69 3.18 -22.18
N SER A 151 -11.91 1.88 -21.89
CA SER A 151 -12.79 1.03 -22.70
C SER A 151 -14.26 1.47 -22.68
N ASN A 152 -14.66 2.29 -21.69
CA ASN A 152 -16.00 2.87 -21.56
C ASN A 152 -16.04 4.37 -21.92
N SER A 153 -14.96 4.90 -22.52
CA SER A 153 -14.82 6.33 -22.86
C SER A 153 -15.04 7.25 -21.66
N LEU A 154 -14.45 6.87 -20.50
CA LEU A 154 -14.51 7.63 -19.25
C LEU A 154 -13.17 8.28 -18.97
N THR A 155 -13.16 9.62 -18.84
CA THR A 155 -11.98 10.43 -18.52
C THR A 155 -11.94 10.81 -17.05
N GLY A 156 -10.74 11.17 -16.53
CA GLY A 156 -10.51 11.61 -15.17
C GLY A 156 -9.68 10.63 -14.33
N PHE A 157 -9.46 9.39 -14.79
CA PHE A 157 -8.70 8.38 -14.06
C PHE A 157 -7.31 8.07 -14.67
N GLU A 158 -6.90 8.79 -15.69
CA GLU A 158 -5.64 8.58 -16.44
C GLU A 158 -4.40 8.69 -15.54
N PHE A 159 -4.41 9.60 -14.56
CA PHE A 159 -3.32 9.81 -13.59
C PHE A 159 -2.95 8.54 -12.82
N ALA A 160 -3.91 7.64 -12.62
CA ALA A 160 -3.75 6.43 -11.84
C ALA A 160 -3.22 5.24 -12.66
N SER A 161 -3.24 5.32 -14.01
CA SER A 161 -2.90 4.22 -14.93
C SER A 161 -1.51 3.61 -14.68
N GLY A 162 -0.54 4.44 -14.28
CA GLY A 162 0.83 4.03 -14.02
C GLY A 162 1.14 3.76 -12.53
N ILE A 163 0.23 3.96 -11.60
CA ILE A 163 0.47 3.71 -10.17
C ILE A 163 0.41 2.20 -9.91
N PRO A 164 1.45 1.54 -9.36
CA PRO A 164 1.53 0.09 -9.22
C PRO A 164 0.77 -0.44 -7.98
N GLY A 165 -0.30 0.23 -7.58
CA GLY A 165 -1.09 -0.07 -6.38
C GLY A 165 -2.44 -0.73 -6.67
N THR A 166 -3.10 -1.17 -5.61
CA THR A 166 -4.51 -1.57 -5.61
C THR A 166 -5.40 -0.42 -5.17
N LEU A 167 -6.69 -0.49 -5.49
CA LEU A 167 -7.68 0.51 -5.11
C LEU A 167 -7.71 0.75 -3.60
N GLY A 168 -7.71 -0.31 -2.79
CA GLY A 168 -7.72 -0.17 -1.32
C GLY A 168 -6.54 0.64 -0.79
N GLY A 169 -5.33 0.36 -1.29
CA GLY A 169 -4.14 1.15 -0.93
C GLY A 169 -4.22 2.59 -1.46
N ALA A 170 -4.81 2.80 -2.63
CA ALA A 170 -4.99 4.13 -3.21
C ALA A 170 -5.97 5.00 -2.42
N VAL A 171 -7.11 4.45 -2.01
CA VAL A 171 -8.10 5.13 -1.15
C VAL A 171 -7.46 5.49 0.20
N MET A 172 -6.81 4.51 0.85
CA MET A 172 -6.16 4.71 2.15
C MET A 172 -5.19 5.89 2.17
N MET A 173 -4.46 6.11 1.07
CA MET A 173 -3.41 7.13 0.99
C MET A 173 -3.79 8.34 0.14
N ASN A 174 -5.03 8.45 -0.33
CA ASN A 174 -5.38 9.43 -1.33
C ASN A 174 -4.30 9.47 -2.43
N ALA A 175 -4.06 8.34 -3.06
CA ALA A 175 -2.99 8.20 -4.05
C ALA A 175 -3.16 9.20 -5.18
N GLY A 176 -2.05 9.80 -5.61
CA GLY A 176 -2.08 10.78 -6.68
C GLY A 176 -0.75 10.84 -7.44
N ALA A 177 -0.85 11.24 -8.69
CA ALA A 177 0.26 11.46 -9.60
C ALA A 177 -0.13 12.50 -10.66
N TYR A 178 0.82 13.27 -11.14
CA TYR A 178 0.64 14.22 -12.27
C TYR A 178 -0.53 15.21 -12.10
N GLY A 179 -0.81 15.63 -10.86
CA GLY A 179 -1.87 16.57 -10.55
C GLY A 179 -3.24 15.95 -10.26
N GLY A 180 -3.45 14.66 -10.59
CA GLY A 180 -4.64 13.92 -10.21
C GLY A 180 -4.49 13.22 -8.85
N GLU A 181 -5.57 13.07 -8.11
CA GLU A 181 -5.66 12.37 -6.83
C GLU A 181 -6.97 11.61 -6.71
N MET A 182 -7.00 10.57 -5.87
CA MET A 182 -8.23 9.78 -5.66
C MET A 182 -9.42 10.65 -5.23
N LYS A 183 -9.21 11.68 -4.41
CA LYS A 183 -10.26 12.60 -3.96
C LYS A 183 -11.00 13.32 -5.10
N HIS A 184 -10.40 13.43 -6.29
CA HIS A 184 -11.03 14.11 -7.43
C HIS A 184 -12.04 13.22 -8.18
N VAL A 185 -12.00 11.91 -7.92
CA VAL A 185 -12.76 10.92 -8.68
C VAL A 185 -13.57 9.95 -7.82
N LEU A 186 -13.30 9.89 -6.51
CA LEU A 186 -14.06 9.04 -5.59
C LEU A 186 -15.43 9.66 -5.29
N GLU A 187 -16.47 8.82 -5.32
CA GLU A 187 -17.79 9.13 -4.81
C GLU A 187 -17.97 8.58 -3.39
N SER A 188 -17.58 7.32 -3.19
CA SER A 188 -17.69 6.62 -1.90
C SER A 188 -16.71 5.48 -1.79
N ALA A 189 -16.51 4.96 -0.57
CA ALA A 189 -15.78 3.72 -0.33
C ALA A 189 -16.49 2.84 0.70
N ASP A 190 -16.53 1.53 0.40
CA ASP A 190 -16.97 0.51 1.35
C ASP A 190 -15.79 0.13 2.22
N VAL A 191 -16.00 0.15 3.53
CA VAL A 191 -14.96 -0.13 4.52
C VAL A 191 -15.45 -1.09 5.59
N LEU A 192 -14.51 -1.76 6.23
CA LEU A 192 -14.70 -2.57 7.41
C LEU A 192 -14.00 -1.89 8.59
N THR A 193 -14.71 -1.67 9.68
CA THR A 193 -14.15 -1.13 10.91
C THR A 193 -13.35 -2.18 11.69
N PRO A 194 -12.45 -1.78 12.62
CA PRO A 194 -11.78 -2.73 13.52
C PRO A 194 -12.75 -3.51 14.43
N GLU A 195 -13.98 -3.04 14.58
CA GLU A 195 -15.06 -3.69 15.33
C GLU A 195 -15.80 -4.76 14.51
N GLY A 196 -15.57 -4.79 13.19
CA GLY A 196 -16.20 -5.75 12.28
C GLY A 196 -17.49 -5.22 11.66
N GLU A 197 -17.71 -3.91 11.65
CA GLU A 197 -18.88 -3.28 11.03
C GLU A 197 -18.57 -2.90 9.58
N PHE A 198 -19.51 -3.16 8.67
CA PHE A 198 -19.45 -2.71 7.29
C PHE A 198 -20.09 -1.34 7.17
N LEU A 199 -19.34 -0.38 6.61
CA LEU A 199 -19.81 0.99 6.37
C LEU A 199 -19.53 1.38 4.93
N THR A 200 -20.38 2.25 4.38
CA THR A 200 -20.10 2.99 3.15
C THR A 200 -19.86 4.44 3.52
N LEU A 201 -18.68 4.97 3.25
CA LEU A 201 -18.28 6.33 3.53
C LEU A 201 -18.36 7.17 2.25
N SER A 202 -19.00 8.34 2.35
CA SER A 202 -19.00 9.35 1.29
C SER A 202 -17.61 9.94 1.09
N LEU A 203 -17.40 10.68 0.00
CA LEU A 203 -16.17 11.40 -0.27
C LEU A 203 -15.79 12.34 0.89
N GLU A 204 -16.77 13.04 1.49
CA GLU A 204 -16.55 13.95 2.60
C GLU A 204 -16.10 13.20 3.87
N GLU A 205 -16.76 12.09 4.21
CA GLU A 205 -16.43 11.26 5.36
C GLU A 205 -15.08 10.54 5.24
N LEU A 206 -14.55 10.40 4.03
CA LEU A 206 -13.22 9.83 3.79
C LEU A 206 -12.08 10.77 4.22
N GLU A 207 -12.33 12.07 4.40
CA GLU A 207 -11.35 13.07 4.86
C GLU A 207 -10.00 12.98 4.11
N LEU A 208 -10.07 12.90 2.78
CA LEU A 208 -8.89 12.64 1.94
C LEU A 208 -7.95 13.86 1.91
N GLY A 209 -6.77 13.68 2.49
CA GLY A 209 -5.69 14.67 2.52
C GLY A 209 -4.41 14.18 1.82
N TYR A 210 -3.33 14.95 1.91
CA TYR A 210 -2.05 14.56 1.33
C TYR A 210 -1.47 13.32 2.03
N ARG A 211 -1.52 12.17 1.33
CA ARG A 211 -1.07 10.86 1.82
C ARG A 211 -1.77 10.41 3.11
N THR A 212 -3.04 10.77 3.26
CA THR A 212 -3.86 10.39 4.42
C THR A 212 -5.34 10.28 4.07
N SER A 213 -6.09 9.63 4.94
CA SER A 213 -7.55 9.49 4.91
C SER A 213 -8.05 9.06 6.28
N VAL A 214 -9.37 9.12 6.51
CA VAL A 214 -10.01 8.53 7.70
C VAL A 214 -9.72 7.02 7.81
N VAL A 215 -9.59 6.33 6.69
CA VAL A 215 -9.20 4.90 6.66
C VAL A 215 -7.87 4.67 7.38
N ALA A 216 -6.87 5.53 7.13
CA ALA A 216 -5.56 5.42 7.77
C ALA A 216 -5.60 5.79 9.25
N THR A 217 -6.37 6.82 9.63
CA THR A 217 -6.40 7.35 11.01
C THR A 217 -7.25 6.50 11.94
N LYS A 218 -8.37 5.93 11.46
CA LYS A 218 -9.26 5.06 12.25
C LYS A 218 -8.95 3.56 12.10
N GLY A 219 -7.96 3.19 11.29
CA GLY A 219 -7.59 1.78 11.09
C GLY A 219 -8.64 0.96 10.35
N TYR A 220 -9.44 1.60 9.49
CA TYR A 220 -10.42 0.91 8.66
C TYR A 220 -9.74 0.10 7.56
N THR A 221 -10.45 -0.89 7.04
CA THR A 221 -10.03 -1.70 5.89
C THR A 221 -10.93 -1.39 4.70
N VAL A 222 -10.37 -0.90 3.59
CA VAL A 222 -11.15 -0.69 2.35
C VAL A 222 -11.52 -2.02 1.73
N LEU A 223 -12.77 -2.19 1.36
CA LEU A 223 -13.32 -3.36 0.69
C LEU A 223 -13.61 -3.12 -0.80
N GLY A 224 -13.96 -1.90 -1.15
CA GLY A 224 -14.23 -1.43 -2.49
C GLY A 224 -14.47 0.07 -2.52
N ALA A 225 -14.65 0.64 -3.71
CA ALA A 225 -15.01 2.04 -3.87
C ALA A 225 -15.77 2.28 -5.17
N THR A 226 -16.60 3.32 -5.18
CA THR A 226 -17.25 3.87 -6.35
C THR A 226 -16.47 5.08 -6.84
N ILE A 227 -16.12 5.07 -8.12
CA ILE A 227 -15.38 6.12 -8.82
C ILE A 227 -16.34 6.75 -9.82
N ALA A 228 -16.57 8.05 -9.75
CA ALA A 228 -17.40 8.81 -10.67
C ALA A 228 -16.51 9.58 -11.67
N LEU A 229 -16.72 9.36 -12.94
CA LEU A 229 -15.92 9.88 -14.04
C LEU A 229 -16.82 10.62 -15.03
N GLU A 230 -16.21 11.26 -16.01
CA GLU A 230 -16.93 11.97 -17.09
C GLU A 230 -16.79 11.24 -18.42
N LYS A 231 -17.74 11.45 -19.33
CA LYS A 231 -17.61 10.96 -20.72
C LYS A 231 -16.55 11.79 -21.44
N GLY A 232 -15.66 11.12 -22.14
CA GLY A 232 -14.56 11.73 -22.88
C GLY A 232 -14.30 11.05 -24.22
N ASN A 233 -13.38 11.64 -25.00
CA ASN A 233 -12.91 11.06 -26.25
C ASN A 233 -11.89 9.95 -25.95
N PRO A 234 -12.11 8.68 -26.36
CA PRO A 234 -11.21 7.58 -26.07
C PRO A 234 -9.82 7.73 -26.66
N GLU A 235 -9.68 8.44 -27.79
CA GLU A 235 -8.38 8.70 -28.40
C GLU A 235 -7.55 9.68 -27.56
N GLU A 236 -8.21 10.73 -27.04
CA GLU A 236 -7.56 11.72 -26.15
C GLU A 236 -7.18 11.08 -24.80
N ILE A 237 -8.09 10.29 -24.21
CA ILE A 237 -7.83 9.53 -22.96
C ILE A 237 -6.59 8.65 -23.13
N LYS A 238 -6.57 7.88 -24.23
CA LYS A 238 -5.44 6.99 -24.53
C LYS A 238 -4.16 7.76 -24.75
N ALA A 239 -4.16 8.83 -25.53
CA ALA A 239 -3.01 9.65 -25.79
C ALA A 239 -2.44 10.25 -24.49
N TYR A 240 -3.31 10.70 -23.58
CA TYR A 240 -2.88 11.21 -22.27
C TYR A 240 -2.30 10.11 -21.38
N MET A 241 -2.91 8.92 -21.33
CA MET A 241 -2.34 7.77 -20.60
C MET A 241 -0.96 7.38 -21.15
N ASP A 242 -0.78 7.39 -22.47
CA ASP A 242 0.50 7.06 -23.11
C ASP A 242 1.57 8.12 -22.78
N ASP A 243 1.24 9.41 -22.80
CA ASP A 243 2.11 10.50 -22.38
C ASP A 243 2.54 10.35 -20.91
N LEU A 244 1.59 10.08 -20.01
CA LEU A 244 1.90 9.84 -18.59
C LEU A 244 2.82 8.63 -18.39
N LYS A 245 2.61 7.57 -19.16
CA LYS A 245 3.47 6.38 -19.17
C LYS A 245 4.89 6.72 -19.62
N GLU A 246 5.05 7.47 -20.70
CA GLU A 246 6.35 7.88 -21.21
C GLU A 246 7.10 8.78 -20.21
N ARG A 247 6.43 9.78 -19.63
CA ARG A 247 7.00 10.61 -18.56
C ARG A 247 7.47 9.78 -17.37
N ARG A 248 6.73 8.73 -17.01
CA ARG A 248 7.09 7.84 -15.93
C ARG A 248 8.33 7.01 -16.26
N ILE A 249 8.36 6.38 -17.42
CA ILE A 249 9.51 5.58 -17.90
C ILE A 249 10.78 6.45 -17.96
N THR A 250 10.65 7.69 -18.44
CA THR A 250 11.79 8.60 -18.57
C THR A 250 12.31 9.09 -17.21
N LYS A 251 11.42 9.34 -16.23
CA LYS A 251 11.79 10.01 -14.98
C LYS A 251 11.97 9.09 -13.78
N GLN A 252 11.43 7.87 -13.79
CA GLN A 252 11.46 6.95 -12.64
C GLN A 252 12.32 5.72 -12.93
N PRO A 253 13.00 5.16 -11.91
CA PRO A 253 13.87 3.99 -12.04
C PRO A 253 13.07 2.69 -12.06
N LEU A 254 12.19 2.50 -13.05
CA LEU A 254 11.25 1.36 -13.13
C LEU A 254 11.95 0.02 -13.38
N GLU A 255 13.19 0.05 -13.82
CA GLU A 255 14.07 -1.11 -14.01
C GLU A 255 14.55 -1.75 -12.71
N TYR A 256 14.45 -1.02 -11.59
CA TYR A 256 14.86 -1.49 -10.28
C TYR A 256 13.67 -1.70 -9.34
N ALA A 257 13.83 -2.63 -8.40
CA ALA A 257 12.88 -2.81 -7.32
C ALA A 257 12.90 -1.60 -6.38
N SER A 258 11.70 -1.08 -6.05
CA SER A 258 11.53 0.06 -5.16
C SER A 258 10.11 0.09 -4.59
N ALA A 259 9.88 0.92 -3.57
CA ALA A 259 8.56 1.22 -3.02
C ALA A 259 8.04 2.61 -3.43
N GLY A 260 8.47 3.13 -4.59
CA GLY A 260 8.13 4.47 -5.06
C GLY A 260 8.97 5.57 -4.42
N SER A 261 8.43 6.79 -4.36
CA SER A 261 9.09 7.91 -3.67
C SER A 261 9.13 7.64 -2.16
N THR A 262 10.34 7.64 -1.60
CA THR A 262 10.58 7.22 -0.23
C THR A 262 10.09 8.24 0.79
N PHE A 263 10.23 9.55 0.50
CA PHE A 263 9.92 10.61 1.46
C PHE A 263 8.70 11.41 1.04
N LYS A 264 7.90 11.83 2.02
CA LYS A 264 6.84 12.80 1.81
C LYS A 264 7.45 14.12 1.33
N ARG A 265 6.69 14.85 0.51
CA ARG A 265 7.10 16.17 0.03
C ARG A 265 7.01 17.16 1.20
N PRO A 266 8.12 17.84 1.58
CA PRO A 266 8.07 18.93 2.55
C PRO A 266 7.30 20.12 1.98
N GLU A 267 6.71 20.92 2.85
CA GLU A 267 6.03 22.14 2.43
C GLU A 267 7.00 23.10 1.73
N GLY A 268 6.62 23.61 0.59
CA GLY A 268 7.43 24.54 -0.23
C GLY A 268 8.63 23.89 -0.96
N TYR A 269 8.92 22.59 -0.75
CA TYR A 269 10.09 21.91 -1.32
C TYR A 269 9.75 20.59 -1.97
N PHE A 270 10.72 20.03 -2.71
CA PHE A 270 10.67 18.69 -3.31
C PHE A 270 11.73 17.81 -2.65
N ALA A 271 11.32 16.73 -1.97
CA ALA A 271 12.26 15.82 -1.28
C ALA A 271 13.39 15.33 -2.21
N GLY A 272 13.08 14.91 -3.42
CA GLY A 272 14.11 14.47 -4.39
C GLY A 272 15.13 15.57 -4.74
N LYS A 273 14.69 16.85 -4.81
CA LYS A 273 15.60 17.98 -5.05
C LYS A 273 16.52 18.22 -3.85
N LEU A 274 15.99 18.18 -2.63
CA LEU A 274 16.79 18.33 -1.40
C LEU A 274 17.85 17.22 -1.29
N ILE A 275 17.48 15.97 -1.57
CA ILE A 275 18.39 14.82 -1.56
C ILE A 275 19.50 15.02 -2.62
N GLN A 276 19.13 15.46 -3.83
CA GLN A 276 20.10 15.75 -4.90
C GLN A 276 21.05 16.88 -4.52
N ASP A 277 20.55 17.97 -3.97
CA ASP A 277 21.34 19.13 -3.57
C ASP A 277 22.29 18.81 -2.38
N SER A 278 21.93 17.82 -1.58
CA SER A 278 22.81 17.27 -0.52
C SER A 278 23.90 16.33 -1.06
N GLY A 279 24.04 16.16 -2.38
CA GLY A 279 25.05 15.30 -2.99
C GLY A 279 24.81 13.80 -2.82
N LEU A 280 23.59 13.38 -2.43
CA LEU A 280 23.28 11.99 -2.14
C LEU A 280 22.79 11.18 -3.34
N LYS A 281 22.65 11.78 -4.51
CA LYS A 281 22.28 11.08 -5.75
C LYS A 281 23.31 9.98 -6.07
N GLY A 282 22.84 8.74 -6.24
CA GLY A 282 23.70 7.58 -6.48
C GLY A 282 24.39 7.01 -5.24
N TYR A 283 24.22 7.63 -4.05
CA TYR A 283 24.79 7.11 -2.81
C TYR A 283 24.21 5.72 -2.48
N SER A 284 25.09 4.80 -2.11
CA SER A 284 24.73 3.40 -1.86
C SER A 284 25.18 2.94 -0.49
N VAL A 285 24.37 2.07 0.14
CA VAL A 285 24.73 1.27 1.30
C VAL A 285 24.37 -0.18 0.98
N GLY A 286 25.37 -1.04 0.81
CA GLY A 286 25.15 -2.37 0.23
C GLY A 286 24.45 -2.26 -1.12
N ASP A 287 23.40 -3.04 -1.30
CA ASP A 287 22.60 -3.04 -2.54
C ASP A 287 21.45 -2.00 -2.54
N ALA A 288 21.27 -1.25 -1.46
CA ALA A 288 20.35 -0.12 -1.42
C ALA A 288 21.01 1.14 -1.97
N GLN A 289 20.36 1.85 -2.91
CA GLN A 289 20.91 3.02 -3.55
C GLN A 289 19.87 4.13 -3.72
N ILE A 290 20.26 5.39 -3.52
CA ILE A 290 19.48 6.53 -3.97
C ILE A 290 19.60 6.58 -5.50
N SER A 291 18.47 6.48 -6.19
CA SER A 291 18.46 6.38 -7.64
C SER A 291 19.13 7.57 -8.33
N GLU A 292 20.01 7.28 -9.29
CA GLU A 292 20.60 8.30 -10.15
C GLU A 292 19.60 8.95 -11.11
N LYS A 293 18.49 8.26 -11.40
CA LYS A 293 17.45 8.75 -12.30
C LYS A 293 16.47 9.68 -11.57
N HIS A 294 16.13 9.35 -10.30
CA HIS A 294 15.21 10.13 -9.48
C HIS A 294 15.59 10.04 -7.99
N SER A 295 16.20 11.08 -7.44
CA SER A 295 16.74 11.08 -6.07
C SER A 295 15.71 10.89 -4.95
N GLY A 296 14.42 11.01 -5.25
CA GLY A 296 13.34 10.67 -4.29
C GLY A 296 13.09 9.18 -4.13
N PHE A 297 13.75 8.32 -4.94
CA PHE A 297 13.63 6.86 -4.89
C PHE A 297 14.85 6.22 -4.25
N VAL A 298 14.62 5.34 -3.31
CA VAL A 298 15.60 4.33 -2.92
C VAL A 298 15.30 3.06 -3.70
N ILE A 299 16.30 2.52 -4.38
CA ILE A 299 16.22 1.32 -5.20
C ILE A 299 16.99 0.17 -4.58
N ASN A 300 16.50 -1.04 -4.80
CA ASN A 300 17.21 -2.27 -4.47
C ASN A 300 17.89 -2.78 -5.75
N ARG A 301 19.22 -2.80 -5.76
CA ARG A 301 20.04 -3.24 -6.90
C ARG A 301 20.32 -4.74 -6.91
N GLY A 302 19.95 -5.44 -5.84
CA GLY A 302 20.21 -6.88 -5.71
C GLY A 302 19.53 -7.47 -4.49
N ASN A 303 20.25 -7.57 -3.40
CA ASN A 303 19.84 -8.18 -2.15
C ASN A 303 19.88 -7.20 -0.97
N ALA A 304 19.39 -5.98 -1.16
CA ALA A 304 19.29 -5.01 -0.07
C ALA A 304 18.45 -5.56 1.08
N SER A 305 18.82 -5.20 2.31
CA SER A 305 18.17 -5.55 3.57
C SER A 305 17.82 -4.29 4.36
#